data_3c095d96587e469739d6b181702564b8
#
_entry.id   3c095d96587e469739d6b181702564b8
#
_cell.length_a   1.000
_cell.length_b   1.000
_cell.length_c   1.000
_cell.angle_alpha   90.00
_cell.angle_beta   90.00
_cell.angle_gamma   90.00
#
_symmetry.space_group_name_H-M   'P 1'
#
loop_
_entity.id
_entity.type
_entity.pdbx_description
1 polymer ?
#
loop_
_entity_poly.entity_id
_entity_poly.type
_entity_poly.pdbx_seq_one_letter_code
_entity_poly.pdbx_strand_id
1 'polypeptide(L)'
;MRSHKSIFDLLARLPLVRLLNLKGGSRVLPSTLEERLASSGSADDHLAAAMVYQDKARELEAEAVKFETAASKIGPYEDTKGFRRGALMTAVQEKRHRAKQMQELSAAHLEKAHSLHGTAQSEQ
;
A
#
# COMPACT_ATOMS: atom_id res chain seq x y z
N MET A 1 2.19 -15.73 0.99
CA MET A 1 0.83 -15.90 0.49
C MET A 1 -0.22 -16.00 1.58
N ARG A 2 0.06 -16.78 2.60
CA ARG A 2 -0.87 -16.84 3.74
C ARG A 2 -1.03 -15.50 4.41
N SER A 3 0.02 -14.67 4.43
CA SER A 3 -0.05 -13.34 5.01
C SER A 3 -1.04 -12.43 4.30
N HIS A 4 -1.18 -12.58 2.97
CA HIS A 4 -2.16 -11.83 2.20
C HIS A 4 -3.58 -12.12 2.66
N LYS A 5 -3.90 -13.40 2.81
CA LYS A 5 -5.22 -13.79 3.27
C LYS A 5 -5.50 -13.30 4.69
N SER A 6 -4.49 -13.37 5.56
CA SER A 6 -4.62 -12.90 6.93
C SER A 6 -4.94 -11.42 6.99
N ILE A 7 -4.27 -10.63 6.16
CA ILE A 7 -4.49 -9.19 6.11
C ILE A 7 -5.89 -8.87 5.59
N PHE A 8 -6.31 -9.54 4.52
CA PHE A 8 -7.64 -9.36 3.97
C PHE A 8 -8.73 -9.79 4.95
N ASP A 9 -8.51 -10.90 5.64
CA ASP A 9 -9.45 -11.37 6.67
C ASP A 9 -9.58 -10.35 7.79
N LEU A 10 -8.46 -9.80 8.22
CA LEU A 10 -8.44 -8.79 9.26
C LEU A 10 -9.22 -7.55 8.83
N LEU A 11 -8.99 -7.08 7.61
CA LEU A 11 -9.71 -5.93 7.06
C LEU A 11 -11.19 -6.21 6.91
N ALA A 12 -11.56 -7.42 6.52
CA ALA A 12 -12.96 -7.80 6.34
C ALA A 12 -13.74 -7.74 7.64
N ARG A 13 -13.06 -7.85 8.78
CA ARG A 13 -13.67 -7.75 10.09
C ARG A 13 -13.90 -6.32 10.54
N LEU A 14 -13.26 -5.36 9.87
CA LEU A 14 -13.41 -3.96 10.24
C LEU A 14 -14.70 -3.41 9.63
N PRO A 15 -15.52 -2.71 10.40
CA PRO A 15 -16.75 -2.13 9.88
C PRO A 15 -16.50 -1.18 8.72
N LEU A 16 -15.37 -0.47 8.78
CA LEU A 16 -14.98 0.48 7.77
C LEU A 16 -14.82 -0.19 6.40
N VAL A 17 -14.15 -1.34 6.37
CA VAL A 17 -13.92 -2.07 5.14
C VAL A 17 -15.23 -2.64 4.59
N ARG A 18 -16.10 -3.12 5.48
CA ARG A 18 -17.40 -3.63 5.08
C ARG A 18 -18.23 -2.55 4.39
N LEU A 19 -18.21 -1.34 4.93
CA LEU A 19 -18.92 -0.21 4.34
C LEU A 19 -18.41 0.09 2.94
N LEU A 20 -17.10 0.03 2.76
CA LEU A 20 -16.49 0.27 1.47
C LEU A 20 -16.87 -0.81 0.45
N ASN A 21 -16.94 -2.06 0.91
CA ASN A 21 -17.35 -3.17 0.06
C ASN A 21 -18.81 -3.08 -0.37
N LEU A 22 -19.66 -2.60 0.54
CA LEU A 22 -21.09 -2.44 0.24
C LEU A 22 -21.37 -1.39 -0.82
N LYS A 23 -20.41 -0.53 -1.11
CA LYS A 23 -20.57 0.46 -2.16
C LYS A 23 -20.22 -0.09 -3.55
N GLY A 24 -20.58 -1.34 -3.79
CA GLY A 24 -20.52 -1.91 -5.12
C GLY A 24 -19.16 -2.40 -5.57
N GLY A 25 -18.33 -2.82 -4.63
CA GLY A 25 -17.03 -3.38 -4.96
C GLY A 25 -16.08 -2.37 -5.56
N SER A 26 -16.40 -1.09 -5.47
CA SER A 26 -15.52 -0.07 -5.97
C SER A 26 -14.21 -0.08 -5.19
N ARG A 27 -13.16 0.27 -5.88
CA ARG A 27 -11.83 0.33 -5.28
C ARG A 27 -11.83 1.33 -4.14
N VAL A 28 -11.25 0.92 -3.02
CA VAL A 28 -11.01 1.83 -1.91
C VAL A 28 -9.87 2.73 -2.32
N LEU A 29 -10.14 3.99 -2.55
CA LEU A 29 -9.10 4.96 -2.83
C LEU A 29 -8.41 5.29 -1.51
N PRO A 30 -7.06 5.40 -1.50
CA PRO A 30 -6.34 5.73 -0.26
C PRO A 30 -6.88 6.97 0.43
N SER A 31 -7.27 8.00 -0.31
CA SER A 31 -7.83 9.21 0.25
C SER A 31 -9.12 8.95 1.02
N THR A 32 -10.00 8.10 0.49
CA THR A 32 -11.26 7.75 1.14
C THR A 32 -11.02 6.99 2.44
N LEU A 33 -10.09 6.04 2.40
CA LEU A 33 -9.73 5.28 3.59
C LEU A 33 -9.14 6.19 4.66
N GLU A 34 -8.27 7.11 4.26
CA GLU A 34 -7.63 8.05 5.18
C GLU A 34 -8.66 8.96 5.85
N GLU A 35 -9.63 9.46 5.10
CA GLU A 35 -10.67 10.31 5.64
C GLU A 35 -11.48 9.60 6.70
N ARG A 36 -11.85 8.35 6.45
CA ARG A 36 -12.64 7.58 7.39
C ARG A 36 -11.85 7.24 8.65
N LEU A 37 -10.59 6.87 8.48
CA LEU A 37 -9.73 6.56 9.61
C LEU A 37 -9.48 7.78 10.48
N ALA A 38 -9.36 8.95 9.86
CA ALA A 38 -9.16 10.18 10.60
C ALA A 38 -10.36 10.52 11.49
N SER A 39 -11.57 10.19 11.04
CA SER A 39 -12.78 10.56 11.77
C SER A 39 -13.23 9.51 12.79
N SER A 40 -12.98 8.23 12.55
CA SER A 40 -13.55 7.18 13.39
C SER A 40 -12.66 5.96 13.61
N GLY A 41 -11.41 6.02 13.17
CA GLY A 41 -10.52 4.87 13.27
C GLY A 41 -10.02 4.61 14.68
N SER A 42 -10.08 3.36 15.10
CA SER A 42 -9.47 2.91 16.35
C SER A 42 -8.00 2.57 16.14
N ALA A 43 -7.29 2.27 17.23
CA ALA A 43 -5.90 1.82 17.14
C ALA A 43 -5.78 0.58 16.26
N ASP A 44 -6.68 -0.38 16.42
CA ASP A 44 -6.68 -1.60 15.62
C ASP A 44 -6.95 -1.30 14.13
N ASP A 45 -7.83 -0.35 13.85
CA ASP A 45 -8.11 0.05 12.48
C ASP A 45 -6.87 0.63 11.81
N HIS A 46 -6.16 1.50 12.52
CA HIS A 46 -4.93 2.10 12.01
C HIS A 46 -3.83 1.05 11.81
N LEU A 47 -3.74 0.09 12.73
CA LEU A 47 -2.77 -0.99 12.60
C LEU A 47 -3.06 -1.84 11.35
N ALA A 48 -4.33 -2.19 11.14
CA ALA A 48 -4.73 -2.96 9.97
C ALA A 48 -4.44 -2.19 8.68
N ALA A 49 -4.73 -0.90 8.66
CA ALA A 49 -4.44 -0.06 7.50
C ALA A 49 -2.94 -0.01 7.21
N ALA A 50 -2.11 0.09 8.26
CA ALA A 50 -0.66 0.08 8.10
C ALA A 50 -0.18 -1.19 7.41
N MET A 51 -0.76 -2.33 7.79
CA MET A 51 -0.40 -3.62 7.20
C MET A 51 -0.78 -3.68 5.72
N VAL A 52 -1.94 -3.15 5.36
CA VAL A 52 -2.39 -3.11 3.97
C VAL A 52 -1.45 -2.24 3.13
N TYR A 53 -1.09 -1.07 3.62
CA TYR A 53 -0.18 -0.18 2.91
C TYR A 53 1.21 -0.80 2.76
N GLN A 54 1.69 -1.47 3.79
CA GLN A 54 2.97 -2.15 3.73
C GLN A 54 2.96 -3.25 2.68
N ASP A 55 1.88 -4.02 2.63
CA ASP A 55 1.73 -5.08 1.65
C ASP A 55 1.68 -4.52 0.23
N LYS A 56 0.95 -3.41 0.05
CA LYS A 56 0.88 -2.73 -1.23
C LYS A 56 2.24 -2.21 -1.67
N ALA A 57 3.02 -1.69 -0.73
CA ALA A 57 4.38 -1.24 -1.02
C ALA A 57 5.26 -2.39 -1.53
N ARG A 58 5.14 -3.56 -0.92
CA ARG A 58 5.88 -4.75 -1.35
C ARG A 58 5.48 -5.18 -2.77
N GLU A 59 4.20 -5.13 -3.08
CA GLU A 59 3.71 -5.45 -4.42
C GLU A 59 4.30 -4.51 -5.46
N LEU A 60 4.31 -3.22 -5.14
CA LEU A 60 4.84 -2.21 -6.06
C LEU A 60 6.34 -2.38 -6.28
N GLU A 61 7.09 -2.71 -5.21
CA GLU A 61 8.52 -3.01 -5.35
C GLU A 61 8.76 -4.24 -6.22
N ALA A 62 7.95 -5.28 -6.03
CA ALA A 62 8.07 -6.49 -6.84
C ALA A 62 7.79 -6.19 -8.32
N GLU A 63 6.80 -5.35 -8.60
CA GLU A 63 6.52 -4.92 -9.97
C GLU A 63 7.67 -4.11 -10.54
N ALA A 64 8.26 -3.23 -9.74
CA ALA A 64 9.42 -2.45 -10.17
C ALA A 64 10.58 -3.35 -10.58
N VAL A 65 10.84 -4.38 -9.77
CA VAL A 65 11.91 -5.35 -10.06
C VAL A 65 11.63 -6.07 -11.38
N LYS A 66 10.38 -6.44 -11.65
CA LYS A 66 10.01 -7.09 -12.91
C LYS A 66 10.31 -6.21 -14.11
N PHE A 67 9.95 -4.94 -14.04
CA PHE A 67 10.23 -3.99 -15.12
C PHE A 67 11.73 -3.76 -15.28
N GLU A 68 12.45 -3.67 -14.16
CA GLU A 68 13.89 -3.48 -14.19
C GLU A 68 14.59 -4.68 -14.84
N THR A 69 14.14 -5.90 -14.49
CA THR A 69 14.65 -7.11 -15.09
C THR A 69 14.36 -7.15 -16.59
N ALA A 70 13.14 -6.77 -16.98
CA ALA A 70 12.78 -6.69 -18.40
C ALA A 70 13.68 -5.70 -19.15
N ALA A 71 13.94 -4.55 -18.54
CA ALA A 71 14.81 -3.54 -19.16
C ALA A 71 16.23 -4.07 -19.36
N SER A 72 16.74 -4.82 -18.37
CA SER A 72 18.09 -5.38 -18.44
C SER A 72 18.25 -6.45 -19.52
N LYS A 73 17.15 -7.07 -19.94
CA LYS A 73 17.16 -8.11 -20.97
C LYS A 73 17.12 -7.57 -22.39
N ILE A 74 16.86 -6.27 -22.55
CA ILE A 74 16.83 -5.65 -23.88
C ILE A 74 18.25 -5.52 -24.38
N GLY A 75 18.52 -6.17 -25.52
CA GLY A 75 19.84 -6.11 -26.15
C GLY A 75 20.10 -4.78 -26.82
N PRO A 76 21.38 -4.45 -27.08
CA PRO A 76 21.74 -3.15 -27.65
C PRO A 76 21.19 -2.93 -29.06
N TYR A 77 20.91 -3.99 -29.79
CA TYR A 77 20.38 -3.90 -31.16
C TYR A 77 18.88 -3.95 -31.25
N GLU A 78 18.21 -4.32 -30.15
CA GLU A 78 16.76 -4.42 -30.12
C GLU A 78 16.07 -3.08 -29.87
N ASP A 79 16.78 -2.14 -29.28
CA ASP A 79 16.23 -0.88 -28.83
C ASP A 79 17.31 0.20 -29.02
N THR A 80 17.67 0.46 -30.28
CA THR A 80 18.79 1.36 -30.59
C THR A 80 18.58 2.77 -30.09
N LYS A 81 17.33 3.23 -30.05
CA LYS A 81 17.01 4.57 -29.55
C LYS A 81 16.73 4.62 -28.06
N GLY A 82 16.65 3.48 -27.41
CA GLY A 82 16.42 3.40 -25.98
C GLY A 82 15.01 3.71 -25.52
N PHE A 83 14.03 3.78 -26.42
CA PHE A 83 12.67 4.13 -26.07
C PHE A 83 12.00 3.08 -25.18
N ARG A 84 12.20 1.80 -25.52
CA ARG A 84 11.61 0.70 -24.73
C ARG A 84 12.23 0.62 -23.35
N ARG A 85 13.56 0.68 -23.29
CA ARG A 85 14.27 0.66 -22.01
C ARG A 85 13.89 1.87 -21.18
N GLY A 86 13.81 3.04 -21.82
CA GLY A 86 13.42 4.29 -21.16
C GLY A 86 12.02 4.19 -20.56
N ALA A 87 11.07 3.63 -21.31
CA ALA A 87 9.70 3.46 -20.83
C ALA A 87 9.64 2.53 -19.63
N LEU A 88 10.39 1.43 -19.69
CA LEU A 88 10.45 0.47 -18.57
C LEU A 88 11.07 1.10 -17.32
N MET A 89 12.15 1.86 -17.50
CA MET A 89 12.81 2.51 -16.37
C MET A 89 11.94 3.63 -15.77
N THR A 90 11.15 4.32 -16.59
CA THR A 90 10.18 5.27 -16.09
C THR A 90 9.13 4.56 -15.23
N ALA A 91 8.66 3.41 -15.69
CA ALA A 91 7.70 2.61 -14.92
C ALA A 91 8.31 2.15 -13.59
N VAL A 92 9.60 1.76 -13.59
CA VAL A 92 10.31 1.38 -12.37
C VAL A 92 10.30 2.53 -11.35
N GLN A 93 10.67 3.72 -11.81
CA GLN A 93 10.72 4.88 -10.93
C GLN A 93 9.35 5.23 -10.37
N GLU A 94 8.34 5.16 -11.22
CA GLU A 94 6.96 5.42 -10.84
C GLU A 94 6.47 4.45 -9.76
N LYS A 95 6.74 3.15 -9.97
CA LYS A 95 6.35 2.11 -9.02
C LYS A 95 7.07 2.30 -7.69
N ARG A 96 8.36 2.60 -7.71
CA ARG A 96 9.13 2.83 -6.49
C ARG A 96 8.68 4.07 -5.75
N HIS A 97 8.32 5.11 -6.48
CA HIS A 97 7.78 6.32 -5.85
C HIS A 97 6.47 6.01 -5.11
N ARG A 98 5.59 5.27 -5.77
CA ARG A 98 4.32 4.87 -5.16
C ARG A 98 4.54 3.94 -3.98
N ALA A 99 5.50 3.03 -4.08
CA ALA A 99 5.85 2.14 -2.97
C ALA A 99 6.29 2.95 -1.75
N LYS A 100 7.10 3.97 -1.99
CA LYS A 100 7.55 4.85 -0.90
C LYS A 100 6.39 5.58 -0.26
N GLN A 101 5.44 6.06 -1.06
CA GLN A 101 4.24 6.69 -0.52
C GLN A 101 3.45 5.73 0.35
N MET A 102 3.32 4.48 -0.07
CA MET A 102 2.62 3.46 0.73
C MET A 102 3.35 3.18 2.03
N GLN A 103 4.69 3.14 2.01
CA GLN A 103 5.48 2.97 3.21
C GLN A 103 5.29 4.12 4.18
N GLU A 104 5.23 5.33 3.68
CA GLU A 104 5.01 6.51 4.50
C GLU A 104 3.62 6.49 5.15
N LEU A 105 2.60 6.09 4.39
CA LEU A 105 1.26 5.93 4.93
C LEU A 105 1.21 4.84 6.00
N SER A 106 1.90 3.72 5.76
CA SER A 106 1.99 2.64 6.72
C SER A 106 2.61 3.12 8.02
N ALA A 107 3.73 3.85 7.92
CA ALA A 107 4.42 4.37 9.10
C ALA A 107 3.55 5.35 9.87
N ALA A 108 2.82 6.21 9.16
CA ALA A 108 1.93 7.19 9.78
C ALA A 108 0.82 6.50 10.58
N HIS A 109 0.24 5.43 10.02
CA HIS A 109 -0.82 4.70 10.71
C HIS A 109 -0.30 3.90 11.89
N LEU A 110 0.92 3.35 11.79
CA LEU A 110 1.55 2.68 12.92
C LEU A 110 1.76 3.65 14.08
N GLU A 111 2.24 4.83 13.77
CA GLU A 111 2.44 5.87 14.77
C GLU A 111 1.12 6.29 15.41
N LYS A 112 0.09 6.46 14.58
CA LYS A 112 -1.25 6.81 15.07
C LYS A 112 -1.81 5.71 15.96
N ALA A 113 -1.64 4.45 15.59
CA ALA A 113 -2.08 3.32 16.40
C ALA A 113 -1.38 3.31 17.76
N HIS A 114 -0.07 3.55 17.76
CA HIS A 114 0.70 3.65 19.00
C HIS A 114 0.19 4.78 19.88
N SER A 115 -0.06 5.93 19.29
CA SER A 115 -0.56 7.09 20.01
C SER A 115 -1.90 6.81 20.68
N LEU A 116 -2.82 6.21 19.94
CA LEU A 116 -4.15 5.87 20.46
C LEU A 116 -4.08 4.83 21.57
N HIS A 117 -3.21 3.84 21.41
CA HIS A 117 -3.03 2.80 22.40
C HIS A 117 -2.41 3.36 23.69
N GLY A 118 -1.40 4.21 23.56
CA GLY A 118 -0.75 4.87 24.69
C GLY A 118 -1.71 5.76 25.46
N THR A 119 -2.58 6.48 24.77
CA THR A 119 -3.59 7.33 25.41
C THR A 119 -4.59 6.49 26.21
N ALA A 120 -5.05 5.36 25.62
CA ALA A 120 -5.96 4.47 26.31
C ALA A 120 -5.34 3.89 27.57
N GLN A 121 -4.06 3.53 27.52
CA GLN A 121 -3.37 2.99 28.69
C GLN A 121 -3.17 4.03 29.79
N SER A 122 -2.90 5.27 29.41
CA SER A 122 -2.67 6.31 30.38
C SER A 122 -3.94 6.76 31.11
N GLU A 123 -5.09 6.50 30.53
CA GLU A 123 -6.38 6.79 31.15
C GLU A 123 -6.79 5.75 32.19
N GLN A 124 -6.14 4.59 32.18
CA GLN A 124 -6.40 3.54 33.15
C GLN A 124 -5.55 3.71 34.40
#